data_a6ec580cdfa89b5c04163fb287ebe0bc
#
_entry.id   a6ec580cdfa89b5c04163fb287ebe0bc
#
_cell.length_a   1.000
_cell.length_b   1.000
_cell.length_c   1.000
_cell.angle_alpha   90.00
_cell.angle_beta   90.00
_cell.angle_gamma   90.00
#
_symmetry.space_group_name_H-M   'P 1'
#
loop_
_entity.id
_entity.type
_entity.pdbx_description
1 polymer ?
#
loop_
_entity_poly.entity_id
_entity_poly.type
_entity_poly.pdbx_seq_one_letter_code
_entity_poly.pdbx_strand_id
1 'polypeptide(L)'
;FSDSTDFANVAPPTNVSASFEVTQDNTGLVTITPTADGAISFSIEYGDGSSRPSPTINNGGNVQHTYAEGSYTVKVTATGLNGLTAVGEVPLTVSFKAPENLTFTIENDATVSKQVNVTATADFATMFEFHPGISGADPATANIGETLTYQYAEAGTYTVRVVAKGAAIETTELTQEFEVTAILAPTVSAPTPPDRPSATVISVFSDAYTSVADVNMNPDWGQQWQGSGYAELDLNGDKITHYSKISYQGVQYAKTDISKMEYLHIDAWTADLNQLKTFLIREPGDANPREVAVAKELTKDQWTSFDIPLTEWTSQGITLGDLFQFKFEGVDQWAQADVFLDNIYFWKANSVELPIKFDNEEKFEGKGGFTFALSTDPEDNTNNTGKITTSTEWWD
;
A
#
# COMPACT_ATOMS: atom_id res chain seq x y z
N PHE A 1 85.33 -16.65 -21.21
CA PHE A 1 84.78 -15.34 -21.49
C PHE A 1 83.64 -15.11 -20.53
N SER A 2 83.85 -14.27 -19.52
CA SER A 2 82.82 -13.69 -18.68
C SER A 2 82.45 -12.35 -19.30
N ASP A 3 81.44 -12.40 -20.10
CA ASP A 3 80.85 -11.15 -20.59
C ASP A 3 79.83 -10.71 -19.50
N SER A 4 80.33 -9.99 -18.52
CA SER A 4 79.50 -9.31 -17.55
C SER A 4 78.97 -8.06 -18.25
N THR A 5 77.74 -8.13 -18.75
CA THR A 5 77.01 -6.94 -19.19
C THR A 5 76.84 -6.02 -17.97
N ASP A 6 77.73 -4.99 -17.90
CA ASP A 6 77.67 -3.98 -16.85
C ASP A 6 76.52 -3.00 -17.14
N PHE A 7 75.39 -3.21 -16.43
CA PHE A 7 74.19 -2.35 -16.49
C PHE A 7 74.27 -1.10 -15.64
N ALA A 8 75.47 -0.86 -14.94
CA ALA A 8 75.63 0.28 -14.03
C ALA A 8 75.55 1.64 -14.75
N ASN A 9 75.85 1.69 -16.03
CA ASN A 9 75.85 2.90 -16.86
C ASN A 9 74.60 3.12 -17.71
N VAL A 10 73.52 2.32 -17.54
CA VAL A 10 72.29 2.52 -18.22
C VAL A 10 71.59 3.72 -17.62
N ALA A 11 71.11 4.69 -18.45
CA ALA A 11 70.34 5.82 -17.97
C ALA A 11 68.94 5.39 -17.44
N PRO A 12 68.37 6.14 -16.51
CA PRO A 12 67.00 5.90 -16.09
C PRO A 12 66.05 6.03 -17.26
N PRO A 13 64.82 5.41 -17.21
CA PRO A 13 63.80 5.61 -18.21
C PRO A 13 63.47 7.08 -18.45
N THR A 14 63.07 7.40 -19.68
CA THR A 14 62.66 8.76 -20.12
C THR A 14 61.33 8.72 -20.84
N ASN A 15 60.71 9.87 -21.09
CA ASN A 15 59.47 9.99 -21.80
C ASN A 15 58.33 9.12 -21.23
N VAL A 16 58.24 9.09 -19.88
CA VAL A 16 57.21 8.28 -19.18
C VAL A 16 55.84 8.88 -19.44
N SER A 17 54.93 8.06 -19.99
CA SER A 17 53.54 8.42 -20.33
C SER A 17 52.62 7.21 -20.27
N ALA A 18 51.35 7.38 -20.53
CA ALA A 18 50.36 6.31 -20.77
C ALA A 18 49.33 6.72 -21.79
N SER A 19 48.78 5.76 -22.48
CA SER A 19 47.55 5.92 -23.25
C SER A 19 46.35 5.30 -22.48
N PHE A 20 45.19 5.89 -22.67
CA PHE A 20 43.95 5.47 -22.03
C PHE A 20 42.90 5.10 -23.07
N GLU A 21 42.25 3.96 -22.86
CA GLU A 21 41.06 3.55 -23.61
C GLU A 21 39.88 3.42 -22.60
N VAL A 22 38.94 4.37 -22.66
CA VAL A 22 37.75 4.41 -21.80
C VAL A 22 36.62 3.74 -22.55
N THR A 23 35.94 2.76 -21.91
CA THR A 23 34.75 2.13 -22.48
C THR A 23 33.59 3.12 -22.56
N GLN A 24 32.70 2.94 -23.56
CA GLN A 24 31.56 3.84 -23.79
C GLN A 24 30.23 3.27 -23.21
N ASP A 25 30.32 2.38 -22.27
CA ASP A 25 29.20 1.66 -21.68
C ASP A 25 28.81 2.14 -20.27
N ASN A 26 29.33 3.28 -19.84
CA ASN A 26 29.16 3.89 -18.53
C ASN A 26 29.64 3.00 -17.35
N THR A 27 30.49 1.99 -17.61
CA THR A 27 31.08 1.20 -16.53
C THR A 27 32.27 1.89 -15.87
N GLY A 28 32.86 2.88 -16.55
CA GLY A 28 34.09 3.56 -16.13
C GLY A 28 35.34 2.71 -16.24
N LEU A 29 35.26 1.58 -16.97
CA LEU A 29 36.42 0.74 -17.21
C LEU A 29 37.40 1.42 -18.15
N VAL A 30 38.65 1.58 -17.69
CA VAL A 30 39.75 2.19 -18.43
C VAL A 30 40.91 1.19 -18.55
N THR A 31 41.33 0.94 -19.81
CA THR A 31 42.55 0.22 -20.09
C THR A 31 43.70 1.21 -20.15
N ILE A 32 44.70 1.03 -19.31
CA ILE A 32 45.87 1.91 -19.17
C ILE A 32 47.09 1.18 -19.75
N THR A 33 47.69 1.73 -20.80
CA THR A 33 48.88 1.20 -21.43
C THR A 33 50.06 2.17 -21.19
N PRO A 34 50.97 1.89 -20.21
CA PRO A 34 52.09 2.74 -19.93
C PRO A 34 53.17 2.60 -20.98
N THR A 35 53.91 3.69 -21.21
CA THR A 35 55.03 3.75 -22.15
C THR A 35 56.19 4.57 -21.56
N ALA A 36 57.44 4.18 -21.86
CA ALA A 36 58.62 4.94 -21.59
C ALA A 36 59.81 4.39 -22.42
N ASP A 37 60.77 5.24 -22.72
CA ASP A 37 62.00 4.79 -23.34
C ASP A 37 62.93 4.16 -22.28
N GLY A 38 63.48 2.99 -22.57
CA GLY A 38 64.41 2.30 -21.67
C GLY A 38 63.76 1.59 -20.46
N ALA A 39 62.46 1.51 -20.38
CA ALA A 39 61.73 0.81 -19.34
C ALA A 39 61.57 -0.68 -19.63
N ILE A 40 61.65 -1.51 -18.61
CA ILE A 40 61.33 -2.96 -18.67
C ILE A 40 60.01 -3.29 -17.95
N SER A 41 59.58 -2.44 -16.99
CA SER A 41 58.32 -2.62 -16.28
C SER A 41 57.77 -1.30 -15.76
N PHE A 42 56.50 -1.34 -15.40
CA PHE A 42 55.76 -0.17 -14.91
C PHE A 42 54.88 -0.53 -13.69
N SER A 43 54.56 0.49 -12.90
CA SER A 43 53.49 0.47 -11.93
C SER A 43 52.66 1.74 -12.04
N ILE A 44 51.34 1.64 -11.78
CA ILE A 44 50.38 2.73 -11.92
C ILE A 44 49.77 3.06 -10.55
N GLU A 45 49.81 4.34 -10.18
CA GLU A 45 48.95 4.90 -9.14
C GLU A 45 47.78 5.59 -9.86
N TYR A 46 46.55 5.17 -9.55
CA TYR A 46 45.36 5.52 -10.35
C TYR A 46 44.86 6.96 -10.17
N GLY A 47 45.23 7.62 -9.06
CA GLY A 47 44.88 9.02 -8.80
C GLY A 47 43.42 9.22 -8.32
N ASP A 48 42.69 8.15 -8.05
CA ASP A 48 41.29 8.14 -7.59
C ASP A 48 41.15 7.95 -6.08
N GLY A 49 42.27 8.00 -5.34
CA GLY A 49 42.30 7.73 -3.88
C GLY A 49 42.42 6.26 -3.52
N SER A 50 42.50 5.35 -4.49
CA SER A 50 42.78 3.95 -4.24
C SER A 50 44.19 3.78 -3.61
N SER A 51 44.27 3.00 -2.53
CA SER A 51 45.47 2.88 -1.71
C SER A 51 46.53 1.90 -2.23
N ARG A 52 46.25 1.22 -3.36
CA ARG A 52 47.16 0.23 -3.93
C ARG A 52 47.51 0.59 -5.37
N PRO A 53 48.81 0.67 -5.69
CA PRO A 53 49.24 0.77 -7.08
C PRO A 53 48.89 -0.51 -7.85
N SER A 54 48.96 -0.46 -9.16
CA SER A 54 48.79 -1.63 -10.01
C SER A 54 49.78 -2.75 -9.69
N PRO A 55 49.48 -4.01 -10.04
CA PRO A 55 50.53 -5.02 -10.22
C PRO A 55 51.62 -4.52 -11.18
N THR A 56 52.81 -5.10 -11.10
CA THR A 56 53.89 -4.81 -12.05
C THR A 56 53.42 -5.17 -13.49
N ILE A 57 53.54 -4.19 -14.40
CA ILE A 57 53.21 -4.31 -15.79
C ILE A 57 54.49 -4.43 -16.60
N ASN A 58 54.67 -5.50 -17.38
CA ASN A 58 55.80 -5.65 -18.26
C ASN A 58 55.70 -4.66 -19.44
N ASN A 59 56.85 -4.33 -20.04
CA ASN A 59 56.87 -3.45 -21.22
C ASN A 59 55.98 -4.02 -22.34
N GLY A 60 55.08 -3.19 -22.89
CA GLY A 60 54.05 -3.55 -23.86
C GLY A 60 52.75 -4.15 -23.25
N GLY A 61 52.68 -4.32 -21.91
CA GLY A 61 51.49 -4.75 -21.21
C GLY A 61 50.58 -3.56 -20.86
N ASN A 62 49.39 -3.89 -20.34
CA ASN A 62 48.39 -2.93 -19.84
C ASN A 62 47.77 -3.40 -18.53
N VAL A 63 47.01 -2.52 -17.90
CA VAL A 63 46.20 -2.80 -16.74
C VAL A 63 44.79 -2.16 -16.91
N GLN A 64 43.79 -2.80 -16.34
CA GLN A 64 42.44 -2.24 -16.32
C GLN A 64 42.10 -1.74 -14.90
N HIS A 65 41.40 -0.60 -14.85
CA HIS A 65 40.87 -0.01 -13.61
C HIS A 65 39.56 0.66 -13.87
N THR A 66 38.65 0.62 -12.89
CA THR A 66 37.34 1.23 -12.96
C THR A 66 37.32 2.56 -12.23
N TYR A 67 36.97 3.63 -12.92
CA TYR A 67 36.87 4.99 -12.37
C TYR A 67 35.43 5.42 -12.30
N ALA A 68 35.09 6.27 -11.32
CA ALA A 68 33.89 7.09 -11.43
C ALA A 68 34.09 8.19 -12.47
N GLU A 69 33.00 8.87 -12.84
CA GLU A 69 33.09 10.05 -13.70
C GLU A 69 33.88 11.15 -13.00
N GLY A 70 34.87 11.73 -13.71
CA GLY A 70 35.72 12.76 -13.14
C GLY A 70 37.04 12.96 -13.88
N SER A 71 37.88 13.83 -13.36
CA SER A 71 39.24 14.08 -13.86
C SER A 71 40.25 13.61 -12.83
N TYR A 72 41.23 12.86 -13.30
CA TYR A 72 42.26 12.20 -12.48
C TYR A 72 43.63 12.53 -12.97
N THR A 73 44.64 12.43 -12.09
CA THR A 73 46.06 12.45 -12.47
C THR A 73 46.63 11.06 -12.20
N VAL A 74 46.83 10.31 -13.26
CA VAL A 74 47.43 8.97 -13.21
C VAL A 74 48.94 9.10 -13.15
N LYS A 75 49.58 8.49 -12.14
CA LYS A 75 51.01 8.50 -11.99
C LYS A 75 51.62 7.18 -12.44
N VAL A 76 52.48 7.25 -13.41
CA VAL A 76 53.19 6.13 -14.02
C VAL A 76 54.64 6.10 -13.49
N THR A 77 55.02 5.01 -12.87
CA THR A 77 56.43 4.78 -12.49
C THR A 77 57.01 3.74 -13.43
N ALA A 78 57.98 4.14 -14.21
CA ALA A 78 58.78 3.29 -15.12
C ALA A 78 60.05 2.82 -14.46
N THR A 79 60.39 1.53 -14.59
CA THR A 79 61.62 0.93 -14.04
C THR A 79 62.52 0.43 -15.19
N GLY A 80 63.78 0.88 -15.22
CA GLY A 80 64.78 0.47 -16.19
C GLY A 80 65.49 -0.82 -15.79
N LEU A 81 66.33 -1.32 -16.71
CA LEU A 81 67.10 -2.57 -16.54
C LEU A 81 68.04 -2.56 -15.34
N ASN A 82 68.55 -1.39 -14.96
CA ASN A 82 69.42 -1.18 -13.79
C ASN A 82 68.67 -0.92 -12.46
N GLY A 83 67.30 -1.00 -12.47
CA GLY A 83 66.44 -0.74 -11.33
C GLY A 83 66.19 0.76 -11.06
N LEU A 84 66.76 1.67 -11.84
CA LEU A 84 66.45 3.10 -11.73
C LEU A 84 65.01 3.36 -12.25
N THR A 85 64.36 4.32 -11.59
CA THR A 85 62.96 4.65 -11.90
C THR A 85 62.84 6.09 -12.42
N ALA A 86 61.81 6.32 -13.22
CA ALA A 86 61.32 7.63 -13.58
C ALA A 86 59.78 7.67 -13.46
N VAL A 87 59.27 8.87 -13.20
CA VAL A 87 57.82 9.06 -12.96
C VAL A 87 57.26 10.04 -13.97
N GLY A 88 56.10 9.73 -14.51
CA GLY A 88 55.29 10.63 -15.33
C GLY A 88 53.90 10.77 -14.73
N GLU A 89 53.34 11.97 -14.81
CA GLU A 89 51.94 12.24 -14.45
C GLU A 89 51.16 12.50 -15.71
N VAL A 90 50.05 11.75 -15.89
CA VAL A 90 49.26 11.79 -17.11
C VAL A 90 47.82 12.12 -16.75
N PRO A 91 47.22 13.21 -17.24
CA PRO A 91 45.84 13.54 -17.00
C PRO A 91 44.89 12.54 -17.69
N LEU A 92 43.86 12.08 -16.95
CA LEU A 92 42.81 11.23 -17.45
C LEU A 92 41.46 11.90 -17.13
N THR A 93 40.59 12.03 -18.14
CA THR A 93 39.22 12.42 -17.94
C THR A 93 38.30 11.25 -18.31
N VAL A 94 37.48 10.86 -17.34
CA VAL A 94 36.40 9.85 -17.54
C VAL A 94 35.06 10.58 -17.52
N SER A 95 34.36 10.55 -18.62
CA SER A 95 33.01 11.11 -18.74
C SER A 95 32.05 10.02 -19.15
N PHE A 96 30.91 9.99 -18.46
CA PHE A 96 29.85 9.06 -18.77
C PHE A 96 28.79 9.73 -19.63
N LYS A 97 28.03 8.90 -20.35
CA LYS A 97 26.93 9.36 -21.13
C LYS A 97 25.74 9.61 -20.21
N ALA A 98 25.19 10.82 -20.24
CA ALA A 98 23.97 11.16 -19.53
C ALA A 98 22.80 10.29 -20.00
N PRO A 99 21.77 10.09 -19.18
CA PRO A 99 20.55 9.43 -19.62
C PRO A 99 19.96 10.10 -20.88
N GLU A 100 19.52 9.29 -21.85
CA GLU A 100 18.95 9.76 -23.11
C GLU A 100 17.59 9.09 -23.32
N ASN A 101 16.78 9.65 -24.25
CA ASN A 101 15.49 9.09 -24.65
C ASN A 101 14.54 8.82 -23.46
N LEU A 102 14.59 9.67 -22.43
CA LEU A 102 13.68 9.56 -21.29
C LEU A 102 12.23 9.68 -21.74
N THR A 103 11.44 8.69 -21.40
CA THR A 103 9.97 8.71 -21.48
C THR A 103 9.39 8.20 -20.18
N PHE A 104 8.19 8.64 -19.83
CA PHE A 104 7.47 8.06 -18.72
C PHE A 104 5.97 8.03 -18.97
N THR A 105 5.29 7.10 -18.32
CA THR A 105 3.85 7.03 -18.22
C THR A 105 3.44 7.28 -16.77
N ILE A 106 2.32 7.97 -16.58
CA ILE A 106 1.67 8.14 -15.30
C ILE A 106 0.19 7.87 -15.48
N GLU A 107 -0.38 7.03 -14.62
CA GLU A 107 -1.78 6.62 -14.68
C GLU A 107 -2.39 6.64 -13.27
N ASN A 108 -3.67 7.04 -13.15
CA ASN A 108 -4.40 6.89 -11.90
C ASN A 108 -4.65 5.40 -11.63
N ASP A 109 -4.48 4.97 -10.38
CA ASP A 109 -4.83 3.61 -9.98
C ASP A 109 -6.34 3.43 -10.05
N ALA A 110 -6.79 2.30 -10.61
CA ALA A 110 -8.21 2.04 -10.82
C ALA A 110 -8.94 1.62 -9.52
N THR A 111 -8.18 1.23 -8.50
CA THR A 111 -8.72 0.63 -7.26
C THR A 111 -8.39 1.41 -6.01
N VAL A 112 -7.35 2.23 -6.05
CA VAL A 112 -6.90 3.04 -4.91
C VAL A 112 -7.05 4.53 -5.24
N SER A 113 -7.96 5.20 -4.54
CA SER A 113 -8.27 6.62 -4.73
C SER A 113 -7.02 7.48 -4.58
N LYS A 114 -6.81 8.45 -5.49
CA LYS A 114 -5.70 9.42 -5.44
C LYS A 114 -4.29 8.77 -5.50
N GLN A 115 -4.18 7.51 -5.91
CA GLN A 115 -2.90 6.84 -6.17
C GLN A 115 -2.57 6.91 -7.66
N VAL A 116 -1.31 7.10 -7.96
CA VAL A 116 -0.79 7.04 -9.32
C VAL A 116 0.30 5.98 -9.45
N ASN A 117 0.38 5.39 -10.64
CA ASN A 117 1.39 4.43 -11.03
C ASN A 117 2.28 5.10 -12.11
N VAL A 118 3.57 5.17 -11.84
CA VAL A 118 4.57 5.84 -12.71
C VAL A 118 5.59 4.82 -13.17
N THR A 119 5.84 4.76 -14.47
CA THR A 119 6.90 3.94 -15.06
C THR A 119 7.72 4.79 -15.99
N ALA A 120 9.04 4.76 -15.85
CA ALA A 120 9.95 5.51 -16.69
C ALA A 120 10.94 4.59 -17.42
N THR A 121 11.32 4.97 -18.65
CA THR A 121 12.37 4.33 -19.43
C THR A 121 13.33 5.36 -19.97
N ALA A 122 14.62 5.04 -19.97
CA ALA A 122 15.67 5.88 -20.53
C ALA A 122 16.89 5.01 -20.85
N ASP A 123 17.65 5.39 -21.88
CA ASP A 123 18.96 4.82 -22.17
C ASP A 123 19.99 5.37 -21.17
N PHE A 124 20.99 4.58 -20.81
CA PHE A 124 22.09 4.94 -19.89
C PHE A 124 21.63 5.36 -18.47
N ALA A 125 20.39 5.04 -18.09
CA ALA A 125 19.83 5.25 -16.76
C ALA A 125 19.69 3.93 -16.01
N THR A 126 19.82 3.98 -14.68
CA THR A 126 19.59 2.84 -13.77
C THR A 126 18.35 3.04 -12.92
N MET A 127 18.03 4.29 -12.60
CA MET A 127 16.91 4.66 -11.73
C MET A 127 16.27 5.98 -12.20
N PHE A 128 15.10 6.25 -11.67
CA PHE A 128 14.46 7.56 -11.80
C PHE A 128 13.96 8.09 -10.45
N GLU A 129 13.86 9.40 -10.35
CA GLU A 129 13.17 10.12 -9.29
C GLU A 129 11.87 10.67 -9.84
N PHE A 130 10.80 10.45 -9.11
CA PHE A 130 9.49 11.04 -9.36
C PHE A 130 9.23 12.17 -8.37
N HIS A 131 9.06 13.37 -8.88
CA HIS A 131 8.68 14.57 -8.13
C HIS A 131 7.17 14.81 -8.32
N PRO A 132 6.36 14.70 -7.27
CA PRO A 132 4.89 14.70 -7.39
C PRO A 132 4.28 16.07 -7.66
N GLY A 133 5.06 17.14 -7.75
CA GLY A 133 4.55 18.50 -7.94
C GLY A 133 3.98 19.14 -6.67
N ILE A 134 4.30 18.60 -5.51
CA ILE A 134 3.87 19.10 -4.20
C ILE A 134 5.05 19.83 -3.54
N SER A 135 4.82 21.07 -3.08
CA SER A 135 5.87 21.87 -2.43
C SER A 135 6.35 21.20 -1.13
N GLY A 136 7.67 20.96 -1.06
CA GLY A 136 8.31 20.36 0.12
C GLY A 136 8.19 18.82 0.22
N ALA A 137 7.58 18.15 -0.76
CA ALA A 137 7.57 16.70 -0.81
C ALA A 137 8.93 16.18 -1.30
N ASP A 138 9.42 15.13 -0.63
CA ASP A 138 10.59 14.40 -1.10
C ASP A 138 10.25 13.61 -2.38
N PRO A 139 11.20 13.47 -3.32
CA PRO A 139 11.00 12.65 -4.50
C PRO A 139 10.94 11.16 -4.12
N ALA A 140 10.08 10.41 -4.79
CA ALA A 140 10.05 8.96 -4.74
C ALA A 140 10.97 8.38 -5.82
N THR A 141 11.53 7.18 -5.59
CA THR A 141 12.53 6.58 -6.49
C THR A 141 12.16 5.15 -6.87
N ALA A 142 12.49 4.76 -8.09
CA ALA A 142 12.41 3.37 -8.56
C ALA A 142 13.49 3.11 -9.63
N ASN A 143 13.75 1.84 -9.94
CA ASN A 143 14.62 1.48 -11.04
C ASN A 143 13.92 1.74 -12.38
N ILE A 144 14.71 2.00 -13.42
CA ILE A 144 14.19 2.14 -14.79
C ILE A 144 13.45 0.86 -15.19
N GLY A 145 12.24 1.04 -15.73
CA GLY A 145 11.34 -0.04 -16.15
C GLY A 145 10.47 -0.63 -15.03
N GLU A 146 10.69 -0.27 -13.78
CA GLU A 146 9.80 -0.64 -12.68
C GLU A 146 8.68 0.37 -12.50
N THR A 147 7.55 -0.10 -11.96
CA THR A 147 6.41 0.77 -11.63
C THR A 147 6.56 1.28 -10.19
N LEU A 148 6.54 2.60 -10.06
CA LEU A 148 6.49 3.31 -8.79
C LEU A 148 5.05 3.71 -8.50
N THR A 149 4.58 3.44 -7.29
CA THR A 149 3.29 3.93 -6.81
C THR A 149 3.48 5.16 -5.91
N TYR A 150 2.63 6.18 -6.08
CA TYR A 150 2.64 7.38 -5.25
C TYR A 150 1.23 7.76 -4.83
N GLN A 151 1.02 8.00 -3.52
CA GLN A 151 -0.27 8.35 -2.94
C GLN A 151 -0.34 9.86 -2.72
N TYR A 152 -1.29 10.52 -3.36
CA TYR A 152 -1.61 11.93 -3.11
C TYR A 152 -2.62 12.06 -1.97
N ALA A 153 -2.51 13.16 -1.20
CA ALA A 153 -3.51 13.49 -0.17
C ALA A 153 -4.83 13.97 -0.79
N GLU A 154 -4.74 14.77 -1.86
CA GLU A 154 -5.89 15.38 -2.52
C GLU A 154 -5.87 15.09 -4.02
N ALA A 155 -7.07 15.00 -4.62
CA ALA A 155 -7.23 14.99 -6.07
C ALA A 155 -6.98 16.39 -6.64
N GLY A 156 -6.49 16.47 -7.86
CA GLY A 156 -6.22 17.76 -8.51
C GLY A 156 -5.18 17.65 -9.62
N THR A 157 -4.87 18.76 -10.25
CA THR A 157 -3.85 18.82 -11.30
C THR A 157 -2.49 19.18 -10.69
N TYR A 158 -1.49 18.35 -10.95
CA TYR A 158 -0.12 18.50 -10.47
C TYR A 158 0.85 18.59 -11.66
N THR A 159 1.86 19.45 -11.52
CA THR A 159 2.98 19.48 -12.44
C THR A 159 4.03 18.48 -11.97
N VAL A 160 4.00 17.27 -12.50
CA VAL A 160 4.90 16.19 -12.12
C VAL A 160 6.19 16.26 -12.92
N ARG A 161 7.29 15.80 -12.34
CA ARG A 161 8.59 15.75 -12.98
C ARG A 161 9.27 14.42 -12.70
N VAL A 162 9.83 13.81 -13.75
CA VAL A 162 10.66 12.60 -13.67
C VAL A 162 12.09 12.96 -14.04
N VAL A 163 13.03 12.52 -13.23
CA VAL A 163 14.48 12.72 -13.42
C VAL A 163 15.14 11.35 -13.55
N ALA A 164 15.67 11.03 -14.73
CA ALA A 164 16.44 9.82 -14.96
C ALA A 164 17.90 10.01 -14.50
N LYS A 165 18.42 9.04 -13.78
CA LYS A 165 19.78 9.00 -13.23
C LYS A 165 20.49 7.71 -13.64
N GLY A 166 21.77 7.84 -13.97
CA GLY A 166 22.66 6.74 -14.32
C GLY A 166 24.02 6.87 -13.65
N ALA A 167 25.05 6.38 -14.29
CA ALA A 167 26.43 6.52 -13.84
C ALA A 167 26.99 7.94 -14.06
N ALA A 168 26.42 8.70 -15.00
CA ALA A 168 26.82 10.08 -15.27
C ALA A 168 26.36 11.02 -14.14
N ILE A 169 27.14 12.11 -13.94
CA ILE A 169 26.76 13.21 -13.05
C ILE A 169 25.56 13.96 -13.60
N GLU A 170 25.50 14.12 -14.93
CA GLU A 170 24.37 14.74 -15.62
C GLU A 170 23.16 13.84 -15.60
N THR A 171 21.97 14.45 -15.47
CA THR A 171 20.66 13.80 -15.45
C THR A 171 19.80 14.31 -16.59
N THR A 172 18.75 13.57 -16.94
CA THR A 172 17.76 14.02 -17.91
C THR A 172 16.39 14.04 -17.26
N GLU A 173 15.61 15.10 -17.50
CA GLU A 173 14.31 15.27 -16.87
C GLU A 173 13.20 15.58 -17.89
N LEU A 174 11.98 15.14 -17.55
CA LEU A 174 10.75 15.51 -18.23
C LEU A 174 9.72 15.97 -17.21
N THR A 175 8.90 16.95 -17.60
CA THR A 175 7.83 17.51 -16.80
C THR A 175 6.53 17.45 -17.60
N GLN A 176 5.41 17.09 -16.92
CA GLN A 176 4.08 17.16 -17.50
C GLN A 176 3.04 17.54 -16.44
N GLU A 177 1.91 18.10 -16.88
CA GLU A 177 0.72 18.23 -16.05
C GLU A 177 -0.05 16.92 -16.05
N PHE A 178 -0.50 16.49 -14.87
CA PHE A 178 -1.29 15.28 -14.69
C PHE A 178 -2.43 15.51 -13.69
N GLU A 179 -3.63 15.04 -14.04
CA GLU A 179 -4.80 15.11 -13.20
C GLU A 179 -4.91 13.83 -12.34
N VAL A 180 -4.68 13.99 -11.04
CA VAL A 180 -4.90 12.94 -10.03
C VAL A 180 -6.38 12.91 -9.69
N THR A 181 -7.01 11.76 -9.87
CA THR A 181 -8.44 11.58 -9.65
C THR A 181 -8.75 10.89 -8.33
N ALA A 182 -9.87 11.29 -7.70
CA ALA A 182 -10.44 10.56 -6.57
C ALA A 182 -11.45 9.53 -7.07
N ILE A 183 -11.52 8.38 -6.41
CA ILE A 183 -12.61 7.43 -6.54
C ILE A 183 -13.73 7.92 -5.62
N LEU A 184 -14.90 8.22 -6.19
CA LEU A 184 -16.03 8.83 -5.47
C LEU A 184 -17.12 7.82 -5.11
N ALA A 185 -16.96 6.55 -5.48
CA ALA A 185 -17.89 5.46 -5.18
C ALA A 185 -17.11 4.15 -4.96
N PRO A 186 -17.64 3.19 -4.20
CA PRO A 186 -16.98 1.91 -4.00
C PRO A 186 -16.84 1.18 -5.34
N THR A 187 -15.67 0.60 -5.57
CA THR A 187 -15.35 -0.23 -6.74
C THR A 187 -15.39 -1.73 -6.44
N VAL A 188 -15.49 -2.07 -5.15
CA VAL A 188 -15.62 -3.44 -4.63
C VAL A 188 -16.77 -3.50 -3.66
N SER A 189 -17.42 -4.67 -3.57
CA SER A 189 -18.51 -4.94 -2.63
C SER A 189 -18.10 -4.72 -1.19
N ALA A 190 -19.09 -4.48 -0.32
CA ALA A 190 -18.90 -4.51 1.12
C ALA A 190 -18.41 -5.90 1.59
N PRO A 191 -17.80 -6.01 2.77
CA PRO A 191 -17.41 -7.31 3.33
C PRO A 191 -18.63 -8.24 3.44
N THR A 192 -18.48 -9.48 2.99
CA THR A 192 -19.57 -10.46 3.07
C THR A 192 -19.90 -10.76 4.55
N PRO A 193 -21.15 -10.58 4.99
CA PRO A 193 -21.54 -10.91 6.34
C PRO A 193 -21.33 -12.39 6.66
N PRO A 194 -20.96 -12.73 7.92
CA PRO A 194 -20.83 -14.13 8.33
C PRO A 194 -22.18 -14.84 8.29
N ASP A 195 -22.18 -16.14 8.01
CA ASP A 195 -23.40 -16.98 8.11
C ASP A 195 -23.90 -17.01 9.56
N ARG A 196 -25.12 -16.51 9.80
CA ARG A 196 -25.77 -16.44 11.10
C ARG A 196 -27.10 -17.16 11.10
N PRO A 197 -27.43 -17.94 12.14
CA PRO A 197 -28.78 -18.48 12.29
C PRO A 197 -29.86 -17.38 12.27
N SER A 198 -30.96 -17.60 11.60
CA SER A 198 -32.06 -16.62 11.45
C SER A 198 -32.61 -16.11 12.79
N ALA A 199 -32.53 -16.90 13.86
CA ALA A 199 -32.92 -16.49 15.21
C ALA A 199 -31.96 -15.47 15.87
N THR A 200 -30.77 -15.25 15.29
CA THR A 200 -29.74 -14.36 15.83
C THR A 200 -29.50 -13.12 14.98
N VAL A 201 -30.30 -12.92 13.93
CA VAL A 201 -30.17 -11.76 13.03
C VAL A 201 -31.56 -11.22 12.67
N ILE A 202 -31.69 -9.90 12.57
CA ILE A 202 -32.86 -9.16 12.06
C ILE A 202 -32.30 -8.17 11.06
N SER A 203 -32.48 -8.43 9.77
CA SER A 203 -31.94 -7.62 8.68
C SER A 203 -32.93 -6.55 8.23
N VAL A 204 -32.38 -5.36 7.94
CA VAL A 204 -33.11 -4.28 7.26
C VAL A 204 -32.68 -4.19 5.80
N PHE A 205 -31.38 -4.28 5.54
CA PHE A 205 -30.84 -4.25 4.18
C PHE A 205 -29.56 -5.09 4.11
N SER A 206 -29.57 -6.17 3.36
CA SER A 206 -28.40 -7.02 3.10
C SER A 206 -28.79 -8.11 2.10
N ASP A 207 -27.89 -8.45 1.18
CA ASP A 207 -28.06 -9.58 0.28
C ASP A 207 -27.86 -10.95 0.97
N ALA A 208 -27.17 -10.96 2.13
CA ALA A 208 -26.90 -12.18 2.89
C ALA A 208 -28.09 -12.67 3.73
N TYR A 209 -29.03 -11.78 4.09
CA TYR A 209 -30.13 -12.10 5.00
C TYR A 209 -31.47 -11.62 4.48
N THR A 210 -32.55 -12.32 4.85
CA THR A 210 -33.91 -11.87 4.54
C THR A 210 -34.26 -10.64 5.36
N SER A 211 -34.59 -9.55 4.70
CA SER A 211 -34.99 -8.30 5.35
C SER A 211 -36.37 -8.41 6.03
N VAL A 212 -36.59 -7.60 7.07
CA VAL A 212 -37.90 -7.38 7.66
C VAL A 212 -38.90 -6.85 6.63
N ALA A 213 -40.19 -6.89 6.96
CA ALA A 213 -41.24 -6.42 6.05
C ALA A 213 -41.22 -4.86 5.91
N ASP A 214 -41.80 -4.39 4.82
CA ASP A 214 -42.08 -2.96 4.55
C ASP A 214 -40.85 -2.06 4.57
N VAL A 215 -39.70 -2.57 4.16
CA VAL A 215 -38.47 -1.77 4.08
C VAL A 215 -38.61 -0.75 2.96
N ASN A 216 -38.43 0.51 3.32
CA ASN A 216 -38.34 1.64 2.39
C ASN A 216 -37.06 2.43 2.72
N MET A 217 -36.06 2.33 1.83
CA MET A 217 -34.76 3.00 2.00
C MET A 217 -34.82 4.50 1.66
N ASN A 218 -35.96 4.99 1.13
CA ASN A 218 -36.15 6.40 0.79
C ASN A 218 -37.59 6.87 1.08
N PRO A 219 -38.05 6.83 2.35
CA PRO A 219 -39.38 7.30 2.70
C PRO A 219 -39.52 8.81 2.51
N ASP A 220 -40.68 9.25 2.05
CA ASP A 220 -41.05 10.66 2.02
C ASP A 220 -41.53 11.11 3.41
N TRP A 221 -40.70 11.83 4.11
CA TRP A 221 -41.02 12.47 5.41
C TRP A 221 -41.34 13.95 5.28
N GLY A 222 -41.58 14.44 4.07
CA GLY A 222 -41.80 15.86 3.78
C GLY A 222 -40.50 16.68 3.80
N GLN A 223 -39.34 16.04 3.57
CA GLN A 223 -38.01 16.64 3.60
C GLN A 223 -37.66 17.48 2.35
N GLN A 224 -38.62 18.20 1.80
CA GLN A 224 -38.48 18.94 0.53
C GLN A 224 -37.31 19.94 0.47
N TRP A 225 -36.71 20.30 1.60
CA TRP A 225 -35.68 21.32 1.70
C TRP A 225 -34.27 20.77 1.94
N GLN A 226 -34.12 19.46 2.20
CA GLN A 226 -32.87 18.87 2.66
C GLN A 226 -32.63 17.49 2.07
N GLY A 227 -33.24 17.21 0.92
CA GLY A 227 -33.21 15.89 0.33
C GLY A 227 -31.81 15.43 -0.05
N SER A 228 -31.35 14.39 0.61
CA SER A 228 -30.33 13.54 0.03
C SER A 228 -30.87 12.92 -1.24
N GLY A 229 -30.01 12.79 -2.29
CA GLY A 229 -30.36 11.93 -3.42
C GLY A 229 -30.33 10.47 -2.96
N TYR A 230 -31.16 9.62 -3.56
CA TYR A 230 -31.18 8.19 -3.31
C TYR A 230 -31.00 7.43 -4.61
N ALA A 231 -30.14 6.40 -4.57
CA ALA A 231 -30.02 5.40 -5.61
C ALA A 231 -29.70 4.02 -5.00
N GLU A 232 -30.15 2.97 -5.63
CA GLU A 232 -29.68 1.61 -5.40
C GLU A 232 -28.69 1.28 -6.51
N LEU A 233 -27.52 0.80 -6.18
CA LEU A 233 -26.49 0.39 -7.11
C LEU A 233 -26.31 -1.12 -7.03
N ASP A 234 -26.00 -1.72 -8.16
CA ASP A 234 -25.60 -3.14 -8.26
C ASP A 234 -24.09 -3.18 -8.56
N LEU A 235 -23.34 -3.70 -7.63
CA LEU A 235 -21.90 -3.88 -7.75
C LEU A 235 -21.57 -5.37 -7.88
N ASN A 236 -21.59 -5.88 -9.12
CA ASN A 236 -21.33 -7.29 -9.44
C ASN A 236 -22.33 -8.27 -8.78
N GLY A 237 -23.59 -7.89 -8.67
CA GLY A 237 -24.65 -8.69 -8.05
C GLY A 237 -24.89 -8.40 -6.57
N ASP A 238 -24.10 -7.49 -5.99
CA ASP A 238 -24.24 -7.00 -4.63
C ASP A 238 -24.95 -5.64 -4.64
N LYS A 239 -26.07 -5.53 -3.93
CA LYS A 239 -26.89 -4.32 -3.90
C LYS A 239 -26.46 -3.42 -2.77
N ILE A 240 -26.09 -2.19 -3.11
CA ILE A 240 -25.71 -1.16 -2.16
C ILE A 240 -26.62 0.06 -2.27
N THR A 241 -26.83 0.76 -1.17
CA THR A 241 -27.60 2.00 -1.13
C THR A 241 -26.67 3.20 -1.21
N HIS A 242 -26.96 4.13 -2.11
CA HIS A 242 -26.24 5.40 -2.25
C HIS A 242 -27.12 6.57 -1.81
N TYR A 243 -26.65 7.32 -0.83
CA TYR A 243 -27.23 8.60 -0.44
C TYR A 243 -26.26 9.73 -0.81
N SER A 244 -26.59 10.46 -1.86
CA SER A 244 -25.78 11.59 -2.31
C SER A 244 -26.11 12.86 -1.53
N LYS A 245 -25.08 13.69 -1.26
CA LYS A 245 -25.21 14.97 -0.55
C LYS A 245 -25.96 14.83 0.78
N ILE A 246 -25.56 13.85 1.58
CA ILE A 246 -26.28 13.48 2.79
C ILE A 246 -26.27 14.63 3.81
N SER A 247 -27.45 15.22 4.04
CA SER A 247 -27.72 15.98 5.25
C SER A 247 -28.36 15.08 6.29
N TYR A 248 -29.51 14.52 5.97
CA TYR A 248 -30.08 13.36 6.67
C TYR A 248 -30.87 12.49 5.69
N GLN A 249 -30.98 11.21 6.01
CA GLN A 249 -31.78 10.25 5.26
C GLN A 249 -32.51 9.31 6.20
N GLY A 250 -33.81 9.17 5.99
CA GLY A 250 -34.64 8.21 6.70
C GLY A 250 -34.65 6.84 6.02
N VAL A 251 -34.81 5.81 6.81
CA VAL A 251 -35.15 4.43 6.39
C VAL A 251 -36.32 3.98 7.24
N GLN A 252 -37.36 3.42 6.62
CA GLN A 252 -38.54 2.93 7.31
C GLN A 252 -38.72 1.43 7.08
N TYR A 253 -39.20 0.72 8.11
CA TYR A 253 -39.50 -0.70 8.05
C TYR A 253 -40.66 -1.05 8.99
N ALA A 254 -41.22 -2.26 8.90
CA ALA A 254 -42.26 -2.70 9.79
C ALA A 254 -41.79 -2.63 11.25
N LYS A 255 -42.69 -2.19 12.16
CA LYS A 255 -42.36 -2.12 13.59
C LYS A 255 -41.81 -3.46 14.07
N THR A 256 -40.61 -3.44 14.65
CA THR A 256 -39.82 -4.61 14.99
C THR A 256 -39.30 -4.52 16.40
N ASP A 257 -39.46 -5.61 17.15
CA ASP A 257 -38.84 -5.79 18.46
C ASP A 257 -37.41 -6.36 18.31
N ILE A 258 -36.42 -5.54 18.60
CA ILE A 258 -35.02 -5.94 18.58
C ILE A 258 -34.39 -6.05 19.98
N SER A 259 -35.22 -6.09 21.03
CA SER A 259 -34.77 -6.10 22.43
C SER A 259 -33.88 -7.30 22.79
N LYS A 260 -33.91 -8.35 21.97
CA LYS A 260 -33.05 -9.54 22.13
C LYS A 260 -31.75 -9.48 21.36
N MET A 261 -31.55 -8.45 20.53
CA MET A 261 -30.30 -8.23 19.79
C MET A 261 -29.29 -7.48 20.64
N GLU A 262 -28.02 -7.59 20.29
CA GLU A 262 -26.90 -7.01 21.03
C GLU A 262 -26.19 -5.91 20.25
N TYR A 263 -26.16 -6.01 18.94
CA TYR A 263 -25.42 -5.13 18.05
C TYR A 263 -26.26 -4.69 16.86
N LEU A 264 -25.96 -3.52 16.33
CA LEU A 264 -26.32 -3.09 14.98
C LEU A 264 -25.06 -3.16 14.11
N HIS A 265 -25.14 -3.91 13.01
CA HIS A 265 -24.12 -3.91 11.97
C HIS A 265 -24.48 -2.96 10.85
N ILE A 266 -23.49 -2.22 10.34
CA ILE A 266 -23.60 -1.36 9.17
C ILE A 266 -22.25 -1.38 8.46
N ASP A 267 -22.24 -1.62 7.16
CA ASP A 267 -21.11 -1.31 6.29
C ASP A 267 -21.35 0.04 5.63
N ALA A 268 -20.37 0.93 5.71
CA ALA A 268 -20.43 2.26 5.14
C ALA A 268 -19.16 2.60 4.35
N TRP A 269 -19.32 3.18 3.17
CA TRP A 269 -18.25 3.69 2.34
C TRP A 269 -18.47 5.16 2.03
N THR A 270 -17.43 5.95 2.00
CA THR A 270 -17.48 7.37 1.62
C THR A 270 -16.11 7.86 1.13
N ALA A 271 -16.10 8.84 0.22
CA ALA A 271 -14.89 9.58 -0.14
C ALA A 271 -14.66 10.81 0.77
N ASP A 272 -15.71 11.36 1.38
CA ASP A 272 -15.67 12.72 1.93
C ASP A 272 -16.11 12.83 3.39
N LEU A 273 -17.02 11.94 3.85
CA LEU A 273 -17.63 12.05 5.17
C LEU A 273 -16.67 11.56 6.27
N ASN A 274 -16.55 12.29 7.38
CA ASN A 274 -15.70 11.86 8.50
C ASN A 274 -16.45 10.99 9.50
N GLN A 275 -17.75 11.24 9.70
CA GLN A 275 -18.59 10.53 10.67
C GLN A 275 -19.97 10.28 10.11
N LEU A 276 -20.54 9.13 10.44
CA LEU A 276 -21.95 8.82 10.23
C LEU A 276 -22.67 8.75 11.57
N LYS A 277 -23.74 9.54 11.73
CA LYS A 277 -24.67 9.42 12.86
C LYS A 277 -25.81 8.48 12.46
N THR A 278 -26.06 7.50 13.28
CA THR A 278 -27.17 6.55 13.12
C THR A 278 -28.17 6.75 14.26
N PHE A 279 -29.39 7.13 13.90
CA PHE A 279 -30.49 7.25 14.85
C PHE A 279 -31.37 6.01 14.80
N LEU A 280 -31.70 5.48 15.97
CA LEU A 280 -32.81 4.53 16.14
C LEU A 280 -34.05 5.31 16.51
N ILE A 281 -35.18 5.02 15.87
CA ILE A 281 -36.43 5.76 16.01
C ILE A 281 -37.55 4.79 16.35
N ARG A 282 -38.27 5.11 17.41
CA ARG A 282 -39.44 4.36 17.91
C ARG A 282 -40.73 4.87 17.30
N GLU A 283 -41.75 4.02 17.26
CA GLU A 283 -43.09 4.40 16.85
C GLU A 283 -43.61 5.58 17.67
N PRO A 284 -44.36 6.54 17.07
CA PRO A 284 -44.97 7.64 17.78
C PRO A 284 -45.91 7.15 18.90
N GLY A 285 -45.69 7.64 20.10
CA GLY A 285 -46.44 7.39 21.32
C GLY A 285 -45.83 8.25 22.44
N ASP A 286 -46.15 7.96 23.68
CA ASP A 286 -45.62 8.68 24.86
C ASP A 286 -44.14 8.38 25.13
N ALA A 287 -43.45 7.80 24.17
CA ALA A 287 -42.05 7.38 24.29
C ALA A 287 -41.12 8.60 24.35
N ASN A 288 -40.36 8.69 25.43
CA ASN A 288 -39.31 9.68 25.62
C ASN A 288 -38.03 8.99 26.13
N PRO A 289 -36.91 9.02 25.40
CA PRO A 289 -36.73 9.64 24.08
C PRO A 289 -37.38 8.82 22.94
N ARG A 290 -37.82 9.52 21.89
CA ARG A 290 -38.34 8.92 20.68
C ARG A 290 -37.24 8.49 19.72
N GLU A 291 -36.21 9.27 19.63
CA GLU A 291 -35.03 9.01 18.81
C GLU A 291 -33.73 9.30 19.56
N VAL A 292 -32.70 8.51 19.32
CA VAL A 292 -31.37 8.65 19.89
C VAL A 292 -30.33 8.35 18.83
N ALA A 293 -29.25 9.13 18.82
CA ALA A 293 -28.15 9.00 17.86
C ALA A 293 -26.89 8.40 18.48
N VAL A 294 -26.18 7.65 17.66
CA VAL A 294 -24.78 7.24 17.89
C VAL A 294 -23.97 7.62 16.65
N ALA A 295 -22.82 8.25 16.85
CA ALA A 295 -21.91 8.64 15.78
C ALA A 295 -20.71 7.69 15.73
N LYS A 296 -20.29 7.32 14.52
CA LYS A 296 -19.08 6.53 14.26
C LYS A 296 -18.22 7.19 13.22
N GLU A 297 -16.90 7.15 13.43
CA GLU A 297 -15.89 7.63 12.49
C GLU A 297 -15.85 6.73 11.25
N LEU A 298 -15.76 7.34 10.07
CA LEU A 298 -15.58 6.66 8.81
C LEU A 298 -14.15 6.76 8.32
N THR A 299 -13.67 5.72 7.70
CA THR A 299 -12.41 5.77 6.94
C THR A 299 -12.74 6.04 5.48
N LYS A 300 -12.18 7.12 4.93
CA LYS A 300 -12.42 7.52 3.54
C LYS A 300 -11.84 6.52 2.55
N ASP A 301 -12.46 6.45 1.38
CA ASP A 301 -12.03 5.68 0.21
C ASP A 301 -12.01 4.14 0.44
N GLN A 302 -12.69 3.65 1.49
CA GLN A 302 -12.82 2.22 1.78
C GLN A 302 -14.09 1.92 2.58
N TRP A 303 -14.52 0.66 2.57
CA TRP A 303 -15.59 0.19 3.44
C TRP A 303 -15.15 0.21 4.91
N THR A 304 -16.00 0.77 5.75
CA THR A 304 -15.88 0.74 7.21
C THR A 304 -17.02 -0.08 7.76
N SER A 305 -16.72 -1.21 8.40
CA SER A 305 -17.71 -2.09 9.04
C SER A 305 -17.85 -1.75 10.52
N PHE A 306 -19.07 -1.56 10.97
CA PHE A 306 -19.40 -1.29 12.37
C PHE A 306 -20.22 -2.41 12.96
N ASP A 307 -19.82 -2.93 14.11
CA ASP A 307 -20.66 -3.69 15.03
C ASP A 307 -20.90 -2.82 16.26
N ILE A 308 -21.96 -2.03 16.24
CA ILE A 308 -22.25 -1.02 17.27
C ILE A 308 -23.08 -1.66 18.37
N PRO A 309 -22.58 -1.74 19.63
CA PRO A 309 -23.37 -2.26 20.75
C PRO A 309 -24.66 -1.46 20.93
N LEU A 310 -25.81 -2.12 21.01
CA LEU A 310 -27.10 -1.47 21.22
C LEU A 310 -27.18 -0.75 22.58
N THR A 311 -26.26 -1.06 23.49
CA THR A 311 -26.09 -0.34 24.75
C THR A 311 -25.70 1.12 24.55
N GLU A 312 -25.09 1.50 23.43
CA GLU A 312 -24.78 2.89 23.14
C GLU A 312 -26.05 3.74 22.96
N TRP A 313 -27.14 3.16 22.49
CA TRP A 313 -28.45 3.82 22.41
C TRP A 313 -29.27 3.65 23.69
N THR A 314 -29.35 2.42 24.25
CA THR A 314 -30.18 2.18 25.44
C THR A 314 -29.68 2.90 26.68
N SER A 315 -28.39 3.15 26.81
CA SER A 315 -27.83 3.98 27.89
C SER A 315 -28.32 5.43 27.85
N GLN A 316 -28.82 5.89 26.69
CA GLN A 316 -29.43 7.20 26.51
C GLN A 316 -30.95 7.17 26.68
N GLY A 317 -31.52 6.02 27.13
CA GLY A 317 -32.91 5.87 27.54
C GLY A 317 -33.87 5.34 26.48
N ILE A 318 -33.44 5.05 25.24
CA ILE A 318 -34.33 4.47 24.24
C ILE A 318 -34.57 2.98 24.53
N THR A 319 -35.81 2.51 24.28
CA THR A 319 -36.16 1.09 24.33
C THR A 319 -36.22 0.48 22.94
N LEU A 320 -36.02 -0.84 22.83
CA LEU A 320 -35.78 -1.53 21.58
C LEU A 320 -36.97 -2.39 21.09
N GLY A 321 -38.10 -2.34 21.81
CA GLY A 321 -39.26 -3.22 21.52
C GLY A 321 -40.16 -2.76 20.38
N ASP A 322 -39.98 -1.56 19.86
CA ASP A 322 -40.91 -0.90 18.95
C ASP A 322 -40.20 0.02 17.93
N LEU A 323 -39.02 -0.38 17.47
CA LEU A 323 -38.29 0.35 16.44
C LEU A 323 -38.96 0.15 15.06
N PHE A 324 -38.97 1.23 14.26
CA PHE A 324 -39.55 1.18 12.92
C PHE A 324 -38.82 2.07 11.90
N GLN A 325 -37.83 2.87 12.33
CA GLN A 325 -37.08 3.73 11.44
C GLN A 325 -35.61 3.85 11.88
N PHE A 326 -34.76 4.05 10.90
CA PHE A 326 -33.45 4.67 11.06
C PHE A 326 -33.50 6.09 10.52
N LYS A 327 -32.57 6.93 11.02
CA LYS A 327 -32.17 8.15 10.34
C LYS A 327 -30.64 8.18 10.32
N PHE A 328 -30.08 8.44 9.16
CA PHE A 328 -28.65 8.64 8.97
C PHE A 328 -28.38 10.13 8.74
N GLU A 329 -27.37 10.68 9.42
CA GLU A 329 -26.93 12.07 9.23
C GLU A 329 -25.40 12.11 9.03
N GLY A 330 -24.94 12.97 8.11
CA GLY A 330 -23.55 13.45 8.12
C GLY A 330 -23.30 14.32 9.36
N VAL A 331 -22.05 14.51 9.77
CA VAL A 331 -21.69 15.28 10.98
C VAL A 331 -22.17 16.72 10.90
N ASP A 332 -22.12 17.30 9.72
CA ASP A 332 -22.64 18.64 9.46
C ASP A 332 -23.93 18.52 8.64
N GLN A 333 -25.04 19.03 9.14
CA GLN A 333 -26.35 19.02 8.45
C GLN A 333 -26.31 19.57 7.01
N TRP A 334 -25.20 20.17 6.62
CA TRP A 334 -24.94 20.75 5.31
C TRP A 334 -23.83 20.02 4.55
N ALA A 335 -23.42 18.84 5.02
CA ALA A 335 -22.41 18.04 4.32
C ALA A 335 -22.90 17.74 2.90
N GLN A 336 -22.10 18.11 1.91
CA GLN A 336 -22.34 17.78 0.51
C GLN A 336 -21.70 16.43 0.16
N ALA A 337 -21.43 15.60 1.17
CA ALA A 337 -20.76 14.32 1.07
C ALA A 337 -21.72 13.22 0.65
N ASP A 338 -21.19 12.23 -0.03
CA ASP A 338 -21.90 11.01 -0.41
C ASP A 338 -21.56 9.88 0.55
N VAL A 339 -22.55 9.04 0.86
CA VAL A 339 -22.36 7.81 1.63
C VAL A 339 -23.03 6.65 0.93
N PHE A 340 -22.33 5.51 0.92
CA PHE A 340 -22.84 4.23 0.44
C PHE A 340 -23.01 3.32 1.64
N LEU A 341 -24.15 2.66 1.75
CA LEU A 341 -24.46 1.77 2.87
C LEU A 341 -24.83 0.39 2.36
N ASP A 342 -24.41 -0.60 3.12
CA ASP A 342 -24.76 -2.00 2.93
C ASP A 342 -24.84 -2.72 4.27
N ASN A 343 -25.35 -3.93 4.27
CA ASN A 343 -25.34 -4.86 5.41
C ASN A 343 -25.87 -4.24 6.71
N ILE A 344 -27.07 -3.61 6.62
CA ILE A 344 -27.73 -3.01 7.78
C ILE A 344 -28.60 -4.07 8.47
N TYR A 345 -28.08 -4.63 9.59
CA TYR A 345 -28.81 -5.65 10.35
C TYR A 345 -28.48 -5.61 11.84
N PHE A 346 -29.44 -6.01 12.65
CA PHE A 346 -29.25 -6.27 14.09
C PHE A 346 -28.85 -7.72 14.29
N TRP A 347 -27.95 -7.95 15.23
CA TRP A 347 -27.51 -9.30 15.52
C TRP A 347 -27.16 -9.50 16.99
N LYS A 348 -27.14 -10.76 17.44
CA LYS A 348 -26.62 -11.18 18.73
C LYS A 348 -25.67 -12.36 18.59
N ALA A 349 -24.78 -12.53 19.57
CA ALA A 349 -23.96 -13.71 19.62
C ALA A 349 -24.83 -14.97 19.76
N ASN A 350 -24.36 -16.06 19.14
CA ASN A 350 -25.01 -17.35 19.31
C ASN A 350 -24.68 -17.85 20.72
N SER A 351 -25.52 -17.53 21.71
CA SER A 351 -25.34 -18.05 23.07
C SER A 351 -25.89 -19.46 23.12
N VAL A 352 -25.05 -20.41 23.39
CA VAL A 352 -25.50 -21.72 23.89
C VAL A 352 -25.99 -21.50 25.30
N GLU A 353 -27.32 -21.57 25.51
CA GLU A 353 -27.85 -21.52 26.88
C GLU A 353 -27.33 -22.73 27.66
N LEU A 354 -26.62 -22.46 28.74
CA LEU A 354 -26.24 -23.47 29.71
C LEU A 354 -27.31 -23.53 30.84
N PRO A 355 -27.70 -24.69 31.31
CA PRO A 355 -27.11 -26.00 31.04
C PRO A 355 -27.64 -26.60 29.74
N ILE A 356 -26.70 -27.09 28.90
CA ILE A 356 -27.06 -27.92 27.74
C ILE A 356 -27.67 -29.20 28.33
N LYS A 357 -28.98 -29.42 28.14
CA LYS A 357 -29.60 -30.68 28.51
C LYS A 357 -29.22 -31.72 27.48
N PHE A 358 -28.32 -32.62 27.84
CA PHE A 358 -27.91 -33.74 27.01
C PHE A 358 -28.90 -34.92 27.03
N ASP A 359 -30.10 -34.73 27.56
CA ASP A 359 -31.09 -35.79 27.76
C ASP A 359 -31.80 -36.25 26.49
N ASN A 360 -31.73 -35.46 25.42
CA ASN A 360 -32.25 -35.80 24.11
C ASN A 360 -31.10 -35.75 23.10
N GLU A 361 -31.11 -36.66 22.12
CA GLU A 361 -30.15 -36.77 21.05
C GLU A 361 -30.09 -35.51 20.14
N GLU A 362 -29.85 -34.37 20.74
CA GLU A 362 -29.56 -33.16 19.96
C GLU A 362 -28.17 -33.32 19.35
N LYS A 363 -28.16 -33.47 18.03
CA LYS A 363 -26.94 -33.57 17.26
C LYS A 363 -26.20 -32.26 17.30
N PHE A 364 -25.10 -32.21 18.01
CA PHE A 364 -24.07 -31.23 17.76
C PHE A 364 -23.41 -31.53 16.40
N GLU A 365 -23.88 -30.92 15.34
CA GLU A 365 -23.18 -30.90 14.07
C GLU A 365 -21.99 -29.92 14.18
N GLY A 366 -20.89 -30.41 14.76
CA GLY A 366 -19.64 -29.65 14.79
C GLY A 366 -19.05 -29.53 13.40
N LYS A 367 -18.94 -28.32 12.88
CA LYS A 367 -18.01 -28.03 11.78
C LYS A 367 -16.60 -28.06 12.35
N GLY A 368 -15.82 -29.05 11.93
CA GLY A 368 -14.37 -29.13 12.07
C GLY A 368 -13.86 -29.69 13.40
N GLY A 369 -13.28 -30.86 13.35
CA GLY A 369 -12.27 -31.33 14.32
C GLY A 369 -12.72 -31.72 15.73
N PHE A 370 -14.03 -31.74 16.02
CA PHE A 370 -14.55 -32.12 17.33
C PHE A 370 -15.36 -33.42 17.23
N THR A 371 -15.11 -34.35 18.15
CA THR A 371 -16.03 -35.45 18.39
C THR A 371 -16.75 -35.24 19.71
N PHE A 372 -18.06 -35.40 19.66
CA PHE A 372 -18.92 -35.33 20.84
C PHE A 372 -19.35 -36.75 21.24
N ALA A 373 -19.27 -37.06 22.48
CA ALA A 373 -19.80 -38.30 23.03
C ALA A 373 -20.51 -38.02 24.36
N LEU A 374 -21.67 -38.64 24.56
CA LEU A 374 -22.31 -38.69 25.89
C LEU A 374 -21.48 -39.58 26.81
N SER A 375 -21.23 -39.08 27.99
CA SER A 375 -20.59 -39.81 29.10
C SER A 375 -21.42 -39.60 30.35
N THR A 376 -21.43 -40.56 31.25
CA THR A 376 -22.02 -40.40 32.57
C THR A 376 -21.12 -39.53 33.45
N ASP A 377 -21.73 -38.66 34.22
CA ASP A 377 -21.03 -37.88 35.25
C ASP A 377 -20.32 -38.84 36.21
N PRO A 378 -19.00 -38.72 36.42
CA PRO A 378 -18.29 -39.60 37.34
C PRO A 378 -18.72 -39.46 38.80
N GLU A 379 -19.35 -38.35 39.18
CA GLU A 379 -19.82 -38.10 40.53
C GLU A 379 -21.34 -38.36 40.71
N ASP A 380 -22.10 -38.32 39.60
CA ASP A 380 -23.55 -38.60 39.59
C ASP A 380 -23.89 -39.43 38.32
N ASN A 381 -24.01 -40.74 38.49
CA ASN A 381 -24.29 -41.67 37.40
C ASN A 381 -25.74 -41.57 36.85
N THR A 382 -26.58 -40.71 37.40
CA THR A 382 -27.91 -40.39 36.88
C THR A 382 -27.92 -39.18 35.99
N ASN A 383 -26.79 -38.47 35.87
CA ASN A 383 -26.61 -37.29 35.04
C ASN A 383 -25.69 -37.60 33.83
N ASN A 384 -26.15 -37.24 32.66
CA ASN A 384 -25.33 -37.37 31.43
C ASN A 384 -24.54 -36.10 31.21
N THR A 385 -23.23 -36.25 31.03
CA THR A 385 -22.31 -35.18 30.68
C THR A 385 -21.85 -35.34 29.21
N GLY A 386 -21.60 -34.22 28.55
CA GLY A 386 -21.03 -34.21 27.24
C GLY A 386 -19.50 -34.17 27.28
N LYS A 387 -18.85 -35.13 26.65
CA LYS A 387 -17.40 -35.08 26.46
C LYS A 387 -17.07 -34.54 25.06
N ILE A 388 -16.38 -33.41 25.03
CA ILE A 388 -15.84 -32.85 23.79
C ILE A 388 -14.38 -33.28 23.68
N THR A 389 -14.04 -33.97 22.59
CA THR A 389 -12.65 -34.30 22.27
C THR A 389 -12.23 -33.49 21.05
N THR A 390 -11.22 -32.63 21.22
CA THR A 390 -10.64 -31.84 20.13
C THR A 390 -9.61 -32.69 19.38
N SER A 391 -9.58 -32.62 18.06
CA SER A 391 -8.46 -33.16 17.29
C SER A 391 -7.22 -32.29 17.50
N THR A 392 -6.05 -32.90 17.53
CA THR A 392 -4.75 -32.20 17.65
C THR A 392 -4.24 -31.66 16.32
N GLU A 393 -5.02 -31.74 15.25
CA GLU A 393 -4.63 -31.19 13.96
C GLU A 393 -5.02 -29.70 13.88
N TRP A 394 -4.00 -28.87 13.89
CA TRP A 394 -4.11 -27.47 13.57
C TRP A 394 -4.15 -27.33 12.05
N TRP A 395 -5.14 -26.67 11.53
CA TRP A 395 -5.13 -26.22 10.14
C TRP A 395 -4.38 -24.89 10.09
N ASP A 396 -3.30 -24.87 9.29
CA ASP A 396 -2.58 -23.66 8.90
C ASP A 396 -3.44 -22.77 7.98
#